data_e78d730c36bebffe382d8432f6c7558a
#
_entry.id   e78d730c36bebffe382d8432f6c7558a
#
_cell.length_a   1.000
_cell.length_b   1.000
_cell.length_c   1.000
_cell.angle_alpha   90.00
_cell.angle_beta   90.00
_cell.angle_gamma   90.00
#
_symmetry.space_group_name_H-M   'P 1'
#
loop_
_entity.id
_entity.type
_entity.pdbx_description
1 polymer ?
#
loop_
_entity_poly.entity_id
_entity_poly.type
_entity_poly.pdbx_seq_one_letter_code
_entity_poly.pdbx_strand_id
1 'polypeptide(L)'
;GVRYGLVNASTISMGVHTGLRLETTLDPREQPFLYDHRIGGTAVLPGVMGIEGFGEISKALFPDWHISAIEEVDFLAPFKFYRDEPRSLTLTAQLRTEGDELVARCQLTGTRSIKSGTQRTTHFTASVRLTRKPVENDKSEAPPREAGTTVVDKDIYQVYFHGPAYQVLDTAWRDNGLVVGR
;
A
#
# COMPACT_ATOMS: atom_id res chain seq x y z
N GLY A 1 -12.44 -17.79 2.94
CA GLY A 1 -12.00 -16.52 3.47
C GLY A 1 -11.63 -15.58 2.35
N VAL A 2 -12.14 -14.34 2.38
CA VAL A 2 -11.76 -13.29 1.42
C VAL A 2 -10.26 -13.02 1.62
N ARG A 3 -9.44 -13.29 0.61
CA ARG A 3 -8.02 -12.91 0.64
C ARG A 3 -7.95 -11.43 0.24
N TYR A 4 -7.64 -10.58 1.19
CA TYR A 4 -7.42 -9.14 1.00
C TYR A 4 -6.00 -8.83 0.48
N GLY A 5 -5.45 -9.65 -0.41
CA GLY A 5 -4.16 -9.37 -1.01
C GLY A 5 -4.30 -8.62 -2.33
N LEU A 6 -3.38 -7.72 -2.65
CA LEU A 6 -3.26 -7.11 -3.98
C LEU A 6 -2.83 -8.13 -5.04
N VAL A 7 -2.19 -9.20 -4.60
CA VAL A 7 -1.55 -10.17 -5.47
C VAL A 7 -2.46 -11.35 -5.76
N ASN A 8 -3.49 -11.10 -6.55
CA ASN A 8 -4.10 -12.15 -7.36
C ASN A 8 -3.44 -12.10 -8.74
N ALA A 9 -2.20 -12.60 -8.81
CA ALA A 9 -1.36 -12.40 -9.98
C ALA A 9 -1.90 -13.14 -11.19
N SER A 10 -2.18 -12.40 -12.25
CA SER A 10 -2.47 -12.99 -13.56
C SER A 10 -1.19 -13.49 -14.27
N THR A 11 -0.05 -12.86 -13.99
CA THR A 11 1.25 -13.22 -14.59
C THR A 11 2.39 -12.94 -13.62
N ILE A 12 3.25 -13.93 -13.44
CA ILE A 12 4.50 -13.82 -12.68
C ILE A 12 5.66 -14.12 -13.63
N SER A 13 6.66 -13.25 -13.67
CA SER A 13 7.90 -13.49 -14.42
C SER A 13 9.10 -13.00 -13.62
N MET A 14 10.25 -13.61 -13.86
CA MET A 14 11.51 -13.24 -13.22
C MET A 14 12.62 -13.15 -14.25
N GLY A 15 13.42 -12.10 -14.18
CA GLY A 15 14.59 -11.89 -15.03
C GLY A 15 15.78 -11.40 -14.22
N VAL A 16 17.00 -11.80 -14.65
CA VAL A 16 18.26 -11.47 -13.96
C VAL A 16 18.43 -9.95 -13.76
N HIS A 17 18.02 -9.15 -14.73
CA HIS A 17 18.16 -7.69 -14.67
C HIS A 17 16.87 -6.96 -14.28
N THR A 18 15.72 -7.59 -14.45
CA THR A 18 14.41 -6.96 -14.21
C THR A 18 13.84 -7.31 -12.83
N GLY A 19 14.42 -8.30 -12.15
CA GLY A 19 13.91 -8.82 -10.89
C GLY A 19 12.59 -9.58 -11.06
N LEU A 20 11.82 -9.68 -10.00
CA LEU A 20 10.48 -10.24 -9.99
C LEU A 20 9.51 -9.20 -10.57
N ARG A 21 8.67 -9.65 -11.49
CA ARG A 21 7.60 -8.87 -12.09
C ARG A 21 6.29 -9.63 -11.94
N LEU A 22 5.29 -8.93 -11.48
CA LEU A 22 3.97 -9.45 -11.24
C LEU A 22 2.95 -8.51 -11.88
N GLU A 23 1.99 -9.06 -12.62
CA GLU A 23 0.88 -8.32 -13.19
C GLU A 23 -0.43 -8.78 -12.56
N THR A 24 -1.27 -7.82 -12.22
CA THR A 24 -2.61 -8.05 -11.71
C THR A 24 -3.57 -7.00 -12.24
N THR A 25 -4.86 -7.30 -12.21
CA THR A 25 -5.92 -6.34 -12.57
C THR A 25 -6.80 -6.13 -11.35
N LEU A 26 -7.02 -4.87 -11.02
CA LEU A 26 -7.96 -4.47 -9.98
C LEU A 26 -9.26 -3.97 -10.64
N ASP A 27 -10.39 -4.40 -10.12
CA ASP A 27 -11.73 -3.94 -10.52
C ASP A 27 -12.43 -3.33 -9.30
N PRO A 28 -12.74 -2.04 -9.30
CA PRO A 28 -13.47 -1.42 -8.19
C PRO A 28 -14.80 -2.09 -7.86
N ARG A 29 -15.40 -2.82 -8.80
CA ARG A 29 -16.65 -3.57 -8.58
C ARG A 29 -16.43 -4.87 -7.83
N GLU A 30 -15.20 -5.41 -7.85
CA GLU A 30 -14.84 -6.67 -7.21
C GLU A 30 -14.03 -6.46 -5.92
N GLN A 31 -13.31 -5.31 -5.81
CA GLN A 31 -12.55 -4.96 -4.62
C GLN A 31 -13.25 -3.83 -3.84
N PRO A 32 -14.06 -4.16 -2.83
CA PRO A 32 -14.85 -3.17 -2.08
C PRO A 32 -14.02 -2.06 -1.46
N PHE A 33 -12.78 -2.33 -1.06
CA PHE A 33 -11.89 -1.33 -0.48
C PHE A 33 -11.61 -0.15 -1.42
N LEU A 34 -11.73 -0.31 -2.75
CA LEU A 34 -11.59 0.77 -3.71
C LEU A 34 -12.81 1.71 -3.71
N TYR A 35 -14.00 1.22 -3.35
CA TYR A 35 -15.18 2.06 -3.22
C TYR A 35 -15.06 3.02 -2.04
N ASP A 36 -14.40 2.62 -0.98
CA ASP A 36 -14.26 3.38 0.25
C ASP A 36 -13.09 4.38 0.21
N HIS A 37 -12.37 4.43 -0.93
CA HIS A 37 -11.26 5.36 -1.15
C HIS A 37 -11.47 6.16 -2.46
N ARG A 38 -12.39 7.12 -2.42
CA ARG A 38 -12.79 7.91 -3.60
C ARG A 38 -12.49 9.38 -3.40
N ILE A 39 -11.78 9.96 -4.35
CA ILE A 39 -11.45 11.38 -4.37
C ILE A 39 -12.23 12.04 -5.51
N GLY A 40 -13.12 12.97 -5.18
CA GLY A 40 -13.99 13.61 -6.17
C GLY A 40 -14.84 12.60 -6.96
N GLY A 41 -15.36 11.55 -6.29
CA GLY A 41 -16.18 10.51 -6.90
C GLY A 41 -15.41 9.44 -7.70
N THR A 42 -14.10 9.59 -7.90
CA THR A 42 -13.26 8.61 -8.62
C THR A 42 -12.54 7.69 -7.64
N ALA A 43 -12.65 6.38 -7.82
CA ALA A 43 -11.89 5.40 -7.04
C ALA A 43 -10.39 5.57 -7.29
N VAL A 44 -9.60 5.55 -6.23
CA VAL A 44 -8.15 5.72 -6.26
C VAL A 44 -7.51 4.62 -5.41
N LEU A 45 -6.48 3.96 -5.93
CA LEU A 45 -5.74 2.97 -5.14
C LEU A 45 -5.11 3.65 -3.92
N PRO A 46 -5.44 3.20 -2.69
CA PRO A 46 -4.84 3.73 -1.48
C PRO A 46 -3.33 3.50 -1.45
N GLY A 47 -2.58 4.47 -0.94
CA GLY A 47 -1.13 4.34 -0.78
C GLY A 47 -0.75 3.13 0.07
N VAL A 48 -1.48 2.89 1.17
CA VAL A 48 -1.27 1.73 2.06
C VAL A 48 -1.43 0.39 1.35
N MET A 49 -2.35 0.29 0.37
CA MET A 49 -2.50 -0.92 -0.42
C MET A 49 -1.34 -1.12 -1.42
N GLY A 50 -0.74 -0.03 -1.88
CA GLY A 50 0.49 -0.09 -2.68
C GLY A 50 1.68 -0.60 -1.85
N ILE A 51 1.80 -0.13 -0.60
CA ILE A 51 2.81 -0.60 0.36
C ILE A 51 2.61 -2.09 0.67
N GLU A 52 1.36 -2.52 0.90
CA GLU A 52 1.02 -3.94 1.08
C GLU A 52 1.48 -4.79 -0.12
N GLY A 53 1.18 -4.35 -1.35
CA GLY A 53 1.63 -5.04 -2.56
C GLY A 53 3.16 -5.14 -2.67
N PHE A 54 3.91 -4.16 -2.17
CA PHE A 54 5.37 -4.24 -2.10
C PHE A 54 5.85 -5.28 -1.08
N GLY A 55 5.18 -5.38 0.05
CA GLY A 55 5.41 -6.45 1.03
C GLY A 55 5.15 -7.83 0.43
N GLU A 56 4.00 -8.01 -0.22
CA GLU A 56 3.58 -9.27 -0.84
C GLU A 56 4.58 -9.74 -1.92
N ILE A 57 4.96 -8.88 -2.87
CA ILE A 57 5.91 -9.26 -3.93
C ILE A 57 7.30 -9.57 -3.37
N SER A 58 7.73 -8.85 -2.33
CA SER A 58 9.02 -9.10 -1.69
C SER A 58 9.04 -10.43 -0.95
N LYS A 59 7.96 -10.78 -0.27
CA LYS A 59 7.78 -12.07 0.42
C LYS A 59 7.59 -13.25 -0.54
N ALA A 60 7.10 -13.02 -1.75
CA ALA A 60 6.87 -14.09 -2.72
C ALA A 60 8.14 -14.87 -3.08
N LEU A 61 9.31 -14.20 -3.09
CA LEU A 61 10.60 -14.82 -3.34
C LEU A 61 11.23 -15.43 -2.08
N PHE A 62 10.95 -14.87 -0.92
CA PHE A 62 11.57 -15.21 0.36
C PHE A 62 10.50 -15.36 1.46
N PRO A 63 9.67 -16.42 1.36
CA PRO A 63 8.52 -16.58 2.27
C PRO A 63 8.93 -16.72 3.74
N ASP A 64 10.12 -17.29 3.99
CA ASP A 64 10.66 -17.49 5.34
C ASP A 64 11.41 -16.28 5.92
N TRP A 65 11.57 -15.21 5.13
CA TRP A 65 12.19 -13.99 5.61
C TRP A 65 11.13 -13.04 6.18
N HIS A 66 11.53 -12.18 7.10
CA HIS A 66 10.68 -11.20 7.75
C HIS A 66 10.93 -9.82 7.14
N ILE A 67 9.87 -9.04 6.95
CA ILE A 67 9.99 -7.62 6.59
C ILE A 67 10.40 -6.88 7.87
N SER A 68 11.59 -6.27 7.86
CA SER A 68 12.08 -5.47 8.98
C SER A 68 11.78 -3.98 8.82
N ALA A 69 11.69 -3.50 7.57
CA ALA A 69 11.35 -2.11 7.29
C ALA A 69 10.78 -1.95 5.87
N ILE A 70 10.01 -0.89 5.68
CA ILE A 70 9.64 -0.35 4.36
C ILE A 70 10.08 1.11 4.36
N GLU A 71 10.99 1.45 3.46
CA GLU A 71 11.75 2.69 3.44
C GLU A 71 11.59 3.40 2.10
N GLU A 72 11.91 4.69 2.04
CA GLU A 72 11.93 5.48 0.80
C GLU A 72 10.60 5.36 0.00
N VAL A 73 9.50 5.47 0.72
CA VAL A 73 8.16 5.36 0.11
C VAL A 73 7.81 6.66 -0.60
N ASP A 74 7.62 6.60 -1.92
CA ASP A 74 7.20 7.74 -2.73
C ASP A 74 5.87 7.46 -3.43
N PHE A 75 4.92 8.40 -3.31
CA PHE A 75 3.66 8.44 -4.03
C PHE A 75 3.75 9.45 -5.17
N LEU A 76 4.22 9.01 -6.33
CA LEU A 76 4.56 9.88 -7.48
C LEU A 76 3.33 10.33 -8.26
N ALA A 77 2.32 9.49 -8.37
CA ALA A 77 1.10 9.79 -9.10
C ALA A 77 -0.07 8.93 -8.59
N PRO A 78 -1.30 9.47 -8.50
CA PRO A 78 -2.46 8.69 -8.10
C PRO A 78 -2.79 7.62 -9.15
N PHE A 79 -3.09 6.40 -8.70
CA PHE A 79 -3.61 5.33 -9.55
C PHE A 79 -5.14 5.37 -9.53
N LYS A 80 -5.76 5.99 -10.54
CA LYS A 80 -7.21 6.27 -10.60
C LYS A 80 -7.95 5.26 -11.46
N PHE A 81 -9.15 4.88 -11.04
CA PHE A 81 -10.08 4.02 -11.77
C PHE A 81 -11.20 4.87 -12.36
N TYR A 82 -10.99 5.39 -13.56
CA TYR A 82 -11.99 6.21 -14.23
C TYR A 82 -13.20 5.35 -14.63
N ARG A 83 -14.42 5.83 -14.37
CA ARG A 83 -15.69 5.14 -14.65
C ARG A 83 -15.82 3.77 -13.99
N ASP A 84 -15.05 3.55 -12.91
CA ASP A 84 -14.95 2.26 -12.22
C ASP A 84 -14.58 1.09 -13.17
N GLU A 85 -13.81 1.40 -14.22
CA GLU A 85 -13.29 0.39 -15.15
C GLU A 85 -12.11 -0.36 -14.52
N PRO A 86 -12.01 -1.69 -14.74
CA PRO A 86 -10.87 -2.47 -14.32
C PRO A 86 -9.57 -1.90 -14.88
N ARG A 87 -8.50 -1.96 -14.09
CA ARG A 87 -7.21 -1.44 -14.50
C ARG A 87 -6.09 -2.38 -14.09
N SER A 88 -5.22 -2.73 -15.05
CA SER A 88 -4.03 -3.53 -14.80
C SER A 88 -2.91 -2.69 -14.20
N LEU A 89 -2.22 -3.29 -13.25
CA LEU A 89 -0.99 -2.76 -12.68
C LEU A 89 0.12 -3.81 -12.73
N THR A 90 1.35 -3.34 -12.68
CA THR A 90 2.54 -4.17 -12.59
C THR A 90 3.29 -3.79 -11.32
N LEU A 91 3.59 -4.79 -10.50
CA LEU A 91 4.56 -4.69 -9.42
C LEU A 91 5.90 -5.27 -9.89
N THR A 92 7.00 -4.60 -9.55
CA THR A 92 8.35 -5.13 -9.77
C THR A 92 9.16 -5.03 -8.48
N ALA A 93 10.04 -6.02 -8.24
CA ALA A 93 10.96 -6.03 -7.11
C ALA A 93 12.36 -6.45 -7.60
N GLN A 94 13.33 -5.55 -7.49
CA GLN A 94 14.74 -5.81 -7.77
C GLN A 94 15.46 -6.00 -6.44
N LEU A 95 16.07 -7.17 -6.27
CA LEU A 95 16.73 -7.55 -5.02
C LEU A 95 18.21 -7.25 -5.06
N ARG A 96 18.72 -6.76 -3.93
CA ARG A 96 20.16 -6.63 -3.65
C ARG A 96 20.45 -7.11 -2.23
N THR A 97 21.66 -7.57 -1.99
CA THR A 97 22.14 -7.91 -0.66
C THR A 97 22.75 -6.69 0.01
N GLU A 98 22.47 -6.49 1.29
CA GLU A 98 23.13 -5.50 2.16
C GLU A 98 23.52 -6.20 3.48
N GLY A 99 24.77 -6.65 3.57
CA GLY A 99 25.23 -7.49 4.68
C GLY A 99 24.41 -8.79 4.78
N ASP A 100 23.77 -9.02 5.93
CA ASP A 100 22.94 -10.18 6.18
C ASP A 100 21.46 -10.00 5.75
N GLU A 101 21.14 -8.85 5.19
CA GLU A 101 19.78 -8.47 4.78
C GLU A 101 19.63 -8.46 3.26
N LEU A 102 18.39 -8.50 2.80
CA LEU A 102 18.01 -8.26 1.42
C LEU A 102 17.19 -6.97 1.34
N VAL A 103 17.46 -6.18 0.33
CA VAL A 103 16.65 -5.00 0.02
C VAL A 103 16.00 -5.19 -1.34
N ALA A 104 14.68 -5.16 -1.36
CA ALA A 104 13.88 -5.20 -2.58
C ALA A 104 13.48 -3.77 -2.97
N ARG A 105 14.05 -3.24 -4.06
CA ARG A 105 13.60 -1.99 -4.66
C ARG A 105 12.34 -2.25 -5.46
N CYS A 106 11.23 -1.70 -5.00
CA CYS A 106 9.88 -1.97 -5.52
C CYS A 106 9.34 -0.79 -6.33
N GLN A 107 8.56 -1.12 -7.37
CA GLN A 107 7.79 -0.13 -8.13
C GLN A 107 6.40 -0.67 -8.46
N LEU A 108 5.40 0.20 -8.38
CA LEU A 108 4.06 -0.02 -8.90
C LEU A 108 3.85 0.86 -10.13
N THR A 109 3.59 0.23 -11.27
CA THR A 109 3.36 0.92 -12.53
C THR A 109 2.00 0.57 -13.12
N GLY A 110 1.37 1.54 -13.74
CA GLY A 110 0.15 1.35 -14.52
C GLY A 110 0.39 1.61 -15.99
N THR A 111 -0.40 0.96 -16.84
CA THR A 111 -0.43 1.22 -18.27
C THR A 111 -1.81 1.69 -18.69
N ARG A 112 -1.85 2.51 -19.72
CA ARG A 112 -3.09 2.88 -20.42
C ARG A 112 -2.86 3.06 -21.90
N SER A 113 -3.84 2.70 -22.70
CA SER A 113 -3.82 3.00 -24.13
C SER A 113 -4.12 4.48 -24.37
N ILE A 114 -3.31 5.12 -25.18
CA ILE A 114 -3.49 6.49 -25.66
C ILE A 114 -3.44 6.48 -27.19
N LYS A 115 -3.84 7.57 -27.85
CA LYS A 115 -3.87 7.65 -29.32
C LYS A 115 -2.51 7.35 -29.99
N SER A 116 -1.41 7.66 -29.31
CA SER A 116 -0.04 7.46 -29.80
C SER A 116 0.58 6.12 -29.38
N GLY A 117 -0.17 5.21 -28.73
CA GLY A 117 0.34 3.92 -28.24
C GLY A 117 0.00 3.64 -26.79
N THR A 118 0.92 3.00 -26.05
CA THR A 118 0.76 2.67 -24.63
C THR A 118 1.60 3.60 -23.76
N GLN A 119 0.94 4.30 -22.85
CA GLN A 119 1.61 5.10 -21.83
C GLN A 119 1.80 4.27 -20.57
N ARG A 120 3.04 4.23 -20.05
CA ARG A 120 3.39 3.64 -18.76
C ARG A 120 3.68 4.75 -17.75
N THR A 121 3.13 4.62 -16.56
CA THR A 121 3.32 5.58 -15.46
C THR A 121 3.76 4.83 -14.21
N THR A 122 4.83 5.28 -13.55
CA THR A 122 5.18 4.84 -12.21
C THR A 122 4.35 5.62 -11.21
N HIS A 123 3.61 4.90 -10.39
CA HIS A 123 2.71 5.48 -9.41
C HIS A 123 3.32 5.52 -8.01
N PHE A 124 3.91 4.40 -7.57
CA PHE A 124 4.53 4.29 -6.24
C PHE A 124 5.89 3.62 -6.36
N THR A 125 6.78 3.97 -5.44
CA THR A 125 8.07 3.27 -5.23
C THR A 125 8.33 3.07 -3.74
N ALA A 126 9.11 2.07 -3.40
CA ALA A 126 9.62 1.85 -2.05
C ALA A 126 10.83 0.92 -2.06
N SER A 127 11.53 0.85 -0.94
CA SER A 127 12.53 -0.16 -0.61
C SER A 127 12.00 -1.03 0.53
N VAL A 128 11.88 -2.35 0.31
CA VAL A 128 11.46 -3.31 1.33
C VAL A 128 12.68 -4.07 1.83
N ARG A 129 12.96 -3.94 3.12
CA ARG A 129 14.07 -4.61 3.79
C ARG A 129 13.62 -5.93 4.39
N LEU A 130 14.34 -7.00 4.09
CA LEU A 130 14.04 -8.35 4.52
C LEU A 130 15.20 -8.91 5.36
N THR A 131 14.88 -9.59 6.45
CA THR A 131 15.84 -10.23 7.36
C THR A 131 15.43 -11.67 7.67
N ARG A 132 16.42 -12.52 7.96
CA ARG A 132 16.17 -13.89 8.48
C ARG A 132 15.85 -13.89 9.97
N LYS A 133 16.24 -12.84 10.68
CA LYS A 133 15.99 -12.73 12.12
C LYS A 133 14.53 -12.37 12.34
N PRO A 134 13.82 -13.03 13.28
CA PRO A 134 12.49 -12.58 13.68
C PRO A 134 12.55 -11.10 14.08
N VAL A 135 11.63 -10.31 13.56
CA VAL A 135 11.48 -8.91 13.99
C VAL A 135 10.73 -8.93 15.31
N GLU A 136 11.40 -8.51 16.37
CA GLU A 136 10.71 -8.26 17.64
C GLU A 136 9.79 -7.06 17.41
N ASN A 137 8.49 -7.28 17.56
CA ASN A 137 7.57 -6.17 17.65
C ASN A 137 7.88 -5.43 18.95
N ASP A 138 8.49 -4.26 18.84
CA ASP A 138 8.53 -3.34 19.97
C ASP A 138 7.08 -3.20 20.45
N LYS A 139 6.85 -3.59 21.70
CA LYS A 139 5.57 -3.33 22.35
C LYS A 139 5.46 -1.82 22.41
N SER A 140 4.71 -1.24 21.47
CA SER A 140 4.44 0.18 21.53
C SER A 140 3.90 0.49 22.91
N GLU A 141 4.44 1.48 23.58
CA GLU A 141 3.87 1.99 24.82
C GLU A 141 2.39 2.26 24.60
N ALA A 142 1.58 1.91 25.60
CA ALA A 142 0.16 2.20 25.51
C ALA A 142 -0.03 3.69 25.18
N PRO A 143 -0.95 4.03 24.25
CA PRO A 143 -1.15 5.43 23.89
C PRO A 143 -1.44 6.25 25.15
N PRO A 144 -1.01 7.52 25.16
CA PRO A 144 -1.31 8.42 26.28
C PRO A 144 -2.80 8.40 26.60
N ARG A 145 -3.15 8.54 27.87
CA ARG A 145 -4.56 8.63 28.27
C ARG A 145 -5.22 9.82 27.57
N GLU A 146 -6.46 9.62 27.15
CA GLU A 146 -7.27 10.71 26.61
C GLU A 146 -7.26 11.88 27.57
N ALA A 147 -6.83 13.05 27.10
CA ALA A 147 -6.75 14.29 27.87
C ALA A 147 -7.30 15.45 27.05
N GLY A 148 -8.06 16.32 27.71
CA GLY A 148 -8.60 17.51 27.05
C GLY A 148 -9.80 17.24 26.12
N THR A 149 -9.90 18.02 25.04
CA THR A 149 -11.00 17.89 24.06
C THR A 149 -10.74 16.70 23.14
N THR A 150 -11.64 15.73 23.16
CA THR A 150 -11.61 14.56 22.30
C THR A 150 -12.58 14.75 21.13
N VAL A 151 -12.13 14.41 19.93
CA VAL A 151 -12.94 14.36 18.69
C VAL A 151 -13.29 12.89 18.45
N VAL A 152 -14.53 12.60 18.13
CA VAL A 152 -15.02 11.24 17.88
C VAL A 152 -15.09 10.92 16.38
N ASP A 153 -15.18 9.65 16.06
CA ASP A 153 -15.22 9.09 14.70
C ASP A 153 -16.13 9.87 13.75
N LYS A 154 -17.39 10.09 14.13
CA LYS A 154 -18.39 10.81 13.31
C LYS A 154 -17.94 12.23 12.92
N ASP A 155 -17.17 12.92 13.76
CA ASP A 155 -16.67 14.26 13.46
C ASP A 155 -15.37 14.19 12.63
N ILE A 156 -14.53 13.19 12.90
CA ILE A 156 -13.31 12.90 12.13
C ILE A 156 -13.67 12.66 10.66
N TYR A 157 -14.62 11.74 10.40
CA TYR A 157 -14.97 11.33 9.04
C TYR A 157 -15.95 12.25 8.30
N GLN A 158 -16.36 13.38 8.92
CA GLN A 158 -16.95 14.50 8.18
C GLN A 158 -15.90 15.30 7.39
N VAL A 159 -14.63 15.26 7.85
CA VAL A 159 -13.52 15.98 7.22
C VAL A 159 -12.79 15.14 6.22
N TYR A 160 -12.68 13.83 6.46
CA TYR A 160 -11.97 12.89 5.60
C TYR A 160 -12.91 12.21 4.60
N PHE A 161 -12.40 11.95 3.39
CA PHE A 161 -13.15 11.34 2.29
C PHE A 161 -13.26 9.80 2.40
N HIS A 162 -12.70 9.20 3.44
CA HIS A 162 -12.60 7.76 3.62
C HIS A 162 -13.96 7.13 3.95
N GLY A 163 -14.33 6.09 3.20
CA GLY A 163 -15.48 5.26 3.51
C GLY A 163 -15.22 4.24 4.61
N PRO A 164 -16.24 3.40 4.94
CA PRO A 164 -16.22 2.53 6.13
C PRO A 164 -15.00 1.62 6.26
N ALA A 165 -14.44 1.08 5.17
CA ALA A 165 -13.28 0.20 5.21
C ALA A 165 -12.00 0.88 5.76
N TYR A 166 -11.95 2.23 5.75
CA TYR A 166 -10.81 3.02 6.19
C TYR A 166 -11.13 3.92 7.38
N GLN A 167 -12.30 3.75 7.98
CA GLN A 167 -12.70 4.48 9.19
C GLN A 167 -12.19 3.70 10.41
N VAL A 168 -10.88 3.83 10.67
CA VAL A 168 -10.15 3.05 11.68
C VAL A 168 -9.87 3.83 12.97
N LEU A 169 -10.23 5.11 13.01
CA LEU A 169 -10.09 5.95 14.21
C LEU A 169 -11.44 6.08 14.92
N ASP A 170 -11.51 5.68 16.17
CA ASP A 170 -12.66 5.89 17.05
C ASP A 170 -12.62 7.28 17.67
N THR A 171 -11.43 7.73 18.07
CA THR A 171 -11.23 9.00 18.77
C THR A 171 -9.89 9.62 18.41
N ALA A 172 -9.79 10.94 18.52
CA ALA A 172 -8.54 11.68 18.46
C ALA A 172 -8.51 12.81 19.49
N TRP A 173 -7.33 13.11 20.05
CA TRP A 173 -7.13 14.18 21.03
C TRP A 173 -5.76 14.82 20.90
N ARG A 174 -5.55 15.94 21.60
CA ARG A 174 -4.22 16.57 21.73
C ARG A 174 -3.58 16.19 23.06
N ASP A 175 -2.32 15.80 23.01
CA ASP A 175 -1.48 15.60 24.17
C ASP A 175 -0.10 16.21 23.95
N ASN A 176 0.30 17.18 24.80
CA ASN A 176 1.62 17.83 24.77
C ASN A 176 2.07 18.32 23.38
N GLY A 177 1.14 18.88 22.58
CA GLY A 177 1.42 19.37 21.23
C GLY A 177 1.38 18.30 20.13
N LEU A 178 1.18 17.04 20.49
CA LEU A 178 0.96 15.92 19.57
C LEU A 178 -0.54 15.72 19.33
N VAL A 179 -0.88 15.12 18.20
CA VAL A 179 -2.21 14.58 17.94
C VAL A 179 -2.13 13.07 18.08
N VAL A 180 -2.97 12.53 18.94
CA VAL A 180 -3.05 11.09 19.20
C VAL A 180 -4.38 10.59 18.67
N GLY A 181 -4.37 9.48 17.93
CA GLY A 181 -5.56 8.78 17.44
C GLY A 181 -5.64 7.36 18.00
N ARG A 182 -6.86 6.88 18.24
CA ARG A 182 -7.14 5.52 18.66
C ARG A 182 -8.28 4.95 17.83
#